data_b3d40a80a6f0dfc305b9bf4fc012614c
#
_entry.id   b3d40a80a6f0dfc305b9bf4fc012614c
#
_cell.length_a   1.000
_cell.length_b   1.000
_cell.length_c   1.000
_cell.angle_alpha   90.00
_cell.angle_beta   90.00
_cell.angle_gamma   90.00
#
_symmetry.space_group_name_H-M   'P 1'
#
loop_
_entity.id
_entity.type
_entity.pdbx_description
1 polymer ?
#
loop_
_entity_poly.entity_id
_entity_poly.type
_entity_poly.pdbx_seq_one_letter_code
_entity_poly.pdbx_strand_id
1 'polypeptide(L)'
;MAGFSTFCSSPEQSGLKTLLTSFIVFTLALTVLPSVVRSQTIDLSEYSTQIRLNEAESIIDELREVFGVIETRSGAYSPDLIEPSILLGDAERKLGELTTALEHYDRALHLTRTNFGLFSPEQADIVYRQSSTYLEMRSFILAQEKEEYAYEVLSRAYGSNSPDLLPAIQRMGEFYLKTFNFLGARALYKKGLRSGQDAFRDKPQNSIPFLKGIADSYKLERFPPYYVEDYSQNAGQSGIRDLDLTSELYTINNFPAGERALQEIIAIRRQQFPQTVDPEFTAETLDATELQGALELNQATLDLADWHLLFGRVRDARTLYAYIFEQNAKLADKGNLDFSSPSLLYVPTIKPLIKTREKAGREPSQGIVKVTFEVNANGRVRNMETVESYPKGLMDFRVRRTLRDAIYRPKIDDSGAVNTTGQTFEHKFEHYELVTKTPESAEKEGQNSNETAG
;
A
#
# COMPACT_ATOMS: atom_id res chain seq x y z
N MET A 1 55.71 52.70 4.64
CA MET A 1 56.85 53.02 3.79
C MET A 1 56.40 52.67 2.41
N ALA A 2 56.01 53.63 1.65
CA ALA A 2 56.74 54.41 0.64
C ALA A 2 56.88 53.53 -0.63
N GLY A 3 56.46 53.84 -1.79
CA GLY A 3 55.95 55.09 -2.35
C GLY A 3 56.11 55.04 -3.86
N PHE A 4 55.21 55.73 -4.56
CA PHE A 4 55.47 56.61 -5.69
C PHE A 4 56.07 55.98 -7.00
N SER A 5 55.72 56.32 -8.18
CA SER A 5 54.99 57.44 -8.84
C SER A 5 55.02 57.19 -10.35
N THR A 6 53.91 57.43 -11.06
CA THR A 6 53.63 58.50 -12.02
C THR A 6 54.64 58.80 -13.14
N PHE A 7 54.09 58.85 -14.38
CA PHE A 7 54.19 59.98 -15.35
C PHE A 7 53.89 59.43 -16.74
N CYS A 8 52.80 59.72 -17.42
CA CYS A 8 52.42 60.90 -18.16
C CYS A 8 53.25 61.19 -19.37
N SER A 9 52.66 61.11 -20.55
CA SER A 9 52.44 62.23 -21.46
C SER A 9 52.20 61.78 -22.89
N SER A 10 51.11 62.31 -23.46
CA SER A 10 50.95 62.55 -24.92
C SER A 10 51.75 63.82 -25.26
N PRO A 11 51.90 64.33 -26.54
CA PRO A 11 50.82 64.54 -27.51
C PRO A 11 51.25 64.53 -29.02
N GLU A 12 50.24 64.81 -29.82
CA GLU A 12 50.14 65.64 -31.08
C GLU A 12 50.62 65.07 -32.42
N GLN A 13 49.70 64.97 -33.29
CA GLN A 13 49.19 65.83 -34.40
C GLN A 13 49.94 65.80 -35.73
N SER A 14 49.09 65.82 -36.71
CA SER A 14 49.15 66.29 -38.11
C SER A 14 49.37 65.18 -39.14
N GLY A 15 48.56 65.02 -40.12
CA GLY A 15 47.77 65.87 -40.95
C GLY A 15 47.95 65.46 -42.41
N LEU A 16 46.91 65.53 -43.13
CA LEU A 16 46.81 65.73 -44.60
C LEU A 16 46.47 64.55 -45.52
N LYS A 17 45.16 64.61 -45.91
CA LYS A 17 44.55 64.39 -47.23
C LYS A 17 45.36 63.82 -48.38
N THR A 18 44.82 62.80 -49.04
CA THR A 18 44.36 62.85 -50.47
C THR A 18 43.72 61.48 -50.90
N LEU A 19 42.51 61.50 -51.24
CA LEU A 19 41.73 61.15 -52.46
C LEU A 19 42.07 59.87 -53.26
N LEU A 20 40.94 59.11 -53.46
CA LEU A 20 40.51 58.33 -54.61
C LEU A 20 41.22 57.02 -54.92
N THR A 21 40.55 55.90 -54.85
CA THR A 21 39.63 55.38 -55.91
C THR A 21 39.05 54.00 -55.49
N SER A 22 37.82 53.86 -55.83
CA SER A 22 36.99 52.64 -55.83
C SER A 22 37.69 51.35 -56.15
N PHE A 23 37.51 50.32 -55.29
CA PHE A 23 37.34 48.92 -55.73
C PHE A 23 36.45 48.21 -54.70
N ILE A 24 35.20 48.03 -55.07
CA ILE A 24 34.24 47.20 -54.33
C ILE A 24 34.61 45.75 -54.64
N VAL A 25 35.27 45.10 -53.70
CA VAL A 25 35.34 43.63 -53.63
C VAL A 25 34.38 43.20 -52.57
N PHE A 26 33.20 42.74 -53.01
CA PHE A 26 32.18 42.13 -52.19
C PHE A 26 32.66 40.75 -51.79
N THR A 27 33.44 40.64 -50.74
CA THR A 27 33.72 39.35 -50.07
C THR A 27 32.54 39.01 -49.21
N LEU A 28 31.68 38.10 -49.72
CA LEU A 28 30.62 37.42 -48.98
C LEU A 28 31.28 36.52 -47.92
N ALA A 29 31.57 37.08 -46.77
CA ALA A 29 31.94 36.27 -45.58
C ALA A 29 30.72 35.51 -45.13
N LEU A 30 30.61 34.26 -45.58
CA LEU A 30 29.67 33.28 -45.06
C LEU A 30 30.08 32.99 -43.59
N THR A 31 29.55 33.79 -42.67
CA THR A 31 29.64 33.49 -41.24
C THR A 31 28.78 32.27 -41.00
N VAL A 32 29.39 31.09 -41.06
CA VAL A 32 28.84 29.89 -40.43
C VAL A 32 28.86 30.15 -38.92
N LEU A 33 27.76 30.70 -38.43
CA LEU A 33 27.47 30.70 -37.01
C LEU A 33 27.41 29.21 -36.59
N PRO A 34 28.23 28.74 -35.67
CA PRO A 34 27.99 27.44 -35.10
C PRO A 34 26.60 27.52 -34.48
N SER A 35 25.65 26.80 -35.04
CA SER A 35 24.41 26.50 -34.37
C SER A 35 24.80 25.85 -33.06
N VAL A 36 24.77 26.61 -31.99
CA VAL A 36 24.76 26.06 -30.64
C VAL A 36 23.46 25.25 -30.61
N VAL A 37 23.60 23.96 -30.91
CA VAL A 37 22.54 23.00 -30.64
C VAL A 37 22.41 23.03 -29.12
N ARG A 38 21.54 23.90 -28.67
CA ARG A 38 21.06 23.92 -27.28
C ARG A 38 20.45 22.55 -27.08
N SER A 39 21.16 21.67 -26.41
CA SER A 39 20.61 20.40 -25.97
C SER A 39 19.34 20.74 -25.19
N GLN A 40 18.20 20.69 -25.84
CA GLN A 40 16.91 20.75 -25.15
C GLN A 40 16.87 19.45 -24.34
N THR A 41 17.06 19.57 -23.05
CA THR A 41 16.69 18.50 -22.11
C THR A 41 15.20 18.32 -22.26
N ILE A 42 14.79 17.17 -22.76
CA ILE A 42 13.38 16.82 -22.87
C ILE A 42 12.87 16.75 -21.42
N ASP A 43 11.90 17.54 -21.09
CA ASP A 43 11.28 17.53 -19.75
C ASP A 43 10.27 16.36 -19.69
N LEU A 44 10.64 15.32 -18.96
CA LEU A 44 9.82 14.12 -18.79
C LEU A 44 8.81 14.23 -17.62
N SER A 45 8.86 15.31 -16.84
CA SER A 45 8.00 15.48 -15.65
C SER A 45 6.52 15.64 -16.00
N GLU A 46 6.23 16.21 -17.16
CA GLU A 46 4.87 16.36 -17.67
C GLU A 46 4.21 15.01 -17.93
N TYR A 47 4.92 14.08 -18.58
CA TYR A 47 4.42 12.73 -18.85
C TYR A 47 4.10 11.97 -17.55
N SER A 48 4.92 12.10 -16.53
CA SER A 48 4.66 11.48 -15.22
C SER A 48 3.37 11.99 -14.58
N THR A 49 3.05 13.27 -14.82
CA THR A 49 1.83 13.91 -14.31
C THR A 49 0.60 13.44 -15.09
N GLN A 50 0.68 13.40 -16.42
CA GLN A 50 -0.40 12.92 -17.29
C GLN A 50 -0.74 11.44 -17.03
N ILE A 51 0.27 10.58 -16.81
CA ILE A 51 0.04 9.19 -16.43
C ILE A 51 -0.71 9.10 -15.10
N ARG A 52 -0.37 9.94 -14.12
CA ARG A 52 -1.11 9.98 -12.83
C ARG A 52 -2.55 10.42 -12.99
N LEU A 53 -2.83 11.32 -13.93
CA LEU A 53 -4.17 11.80 -14.25
C LEU A 53 -4.99 10.83 -15.13
N ASN A 54 -4.46 9.62 -15.40
CA ASN A 54 -5.05 8.59 -16.29
C ASN A 54 -5.16 9.03 -17.76
N GLU A 55 -4.26 9.86 -18.24
CA GLU A 55 -4.17 10.32 -19.63
C GLU A 55 -3.15 9.50 -20.45
N ALA A 56 -2.81 8.29 -20.00
CA ALA A 56 -1.78 7.44 -20.61
C ALA A 56 -2.04 7.14 -22.09
N GLU A 57 -3.32 6.91 -22.50
CA GLU A 57 -3.70 6.62 -23.87
C GLU A 57 -3.35 7.77 -24.83
N SER A 58 -3.46 9.03 -24.38
CA SER A 58 -3.19 10.19 -25.22
C SER A 58 -1.71 10.46 -25.44
N ILE A 59 -0.82 9.94 -24.59
CA ILE A 59 0.61 10.28 -24.59
C ILE A 59 1.53 9.13 -24.96
N ILE A 60 1.04 7.90 -25.01
CA ILE A 60 1.88 6.71 -25.16
C ILE A 60 2.70 6.72 -26.46
N ASP A 61 2.11 7.17 -27.57
CA ASP A 61 2.79 7.21 -28.85
C ASP A 61 3.85 8.32 -28.90
N GLU A 62 3.55 9.49 -28.33
CA GLU A 62 4.53 10.57 -28.17
C GLU A 62 5.70 10.15 -27.29
N LEU A 63 5.43 9.44 -26.18
CA LEU A 63 6.46 8.95 -25.28
C LEU A 63 7.35 7.90 -25.96
N ARG A 64 6.80 7.05 -26.85
CA ARG A 64 7.58 6.13 -27.70
C ARG A 64 8.48 6.87 -28.67
N GLU A 65 7.99 7.95 -29.27
CA GLU A 65 8.79 8.78 -30.16
C GLU A 65 9.95 9.45 -29.40
N VAL A 66 9.67 10.03 -28.24
CA VAL A 66 10.67 10.62 -27.33
C VAL A 66 11.73 9.60 -26.95
N PHE A 67 11.33 8.39 -26.59
CA PHE A 67 12.26 7.29 -26.32
C PHE A 67 13.18 7.02 -27.50
N GLY A 68 12.65 6.89 -28.72
CA GLY A 68 13.41 6.66 -29.95
C GLY A 68 14.40 7.79 -30.27
N VAL A 69 14.02 9.04 -30.04
CA VAL A 69 14.89 10.21 -30.22
C VAL A 69 16.06 10.15 -29.23
N ILE A 70 15.80 9.84 -27.96
CA ILE A 70 16.84 9.74 -26.93
C ILE A 70 17.77 8.57 -27.28
N GLU A 71 17.24 7.41 -27.65
CA GLU A 71 18.03 6.23 -28.00
C GLU A 71 18.96 6.50 -29.21
N THR A 72 18.45 7.16 -30.23
CA THR A 72 19.22 7.53 -31.42
C THR A 72 20.33 8.52 -31.08
N ARG A 73 20.08 9.48 -30.18
CA ARG A 73 21.03 10.52 -29.79
C ARG A 73 22.11 10.00 -28.83
N SER A 74 21.72 9.26 -27.81
CA SER A 74 22.59 8.90 -26.68
C SER A 74 23.05 7.44 -26.71
N GLY A 75 22.49 6.62 -27.62
CA GLY A 75 22.80 5.20 -27.76
C GLY A 75 21.96 4.29 -26.86
N ALA A 76 21.85 3.02 -27.27
CA ALA A 76 20.94 2.03 -26.68
C ALA A 76 21.21 1.66 -25.19
N TYR A 77 22.39 2.00 -24.68
CA TYR A 77 22.78 1.73 -23.28
C TYR A 77 22.92 2.99 -22.43
N SER A 78 22.47 4.13 -22.96
CA SER A 78 22.54 5.39 -22.22
C SER A 78 21.69 5.36 -20.94
N PRO A 79 22.18 5.94 -19.83
CA PRO A 79 21.37 6.16 -18.63
C PRO A 79 20.17 7.09 -18.88
N ASP A 80 20.21 7.94 -19.93
CA ASP A 80 19.12 8.84 -20.33
C ASP A 80 17.85 8.07 -20.72
N LEU A 81 17.96 6.77 -21.04
CA LEU A 81 16.84 5.90 -21.39
C LEU A 81 16.12 5.28 -20.18
N ILE A 82 16.67 5.41 -18.98
CA ILE A 82 16.09 4.78 -17.78
C ILE A 82 14.72 5.37 -17.48
N GLU A 83 14.64 6.69 -17.34
CA GLU A 83 13.39 7.37 -17.02
C GLU A 83 12.31 7.19 -18.11
N PRO A 84 12.60 7.39 -19.42
CA PRO A 84 11.61 7.09 -20.47
C PRO A 84 11.13 5.63 -20.46
N SER A 85 12.03 4.66 -20.16
CA SER A 85 11.61 3.25 -20.03
C SER A 85 10.66 3.05 -18.85
N ILE A 86 10.89 3.70 -17.72
CA ILE A 86 10.00 3.65 -16.55
C ILE A 86 8.64 4.25 -16.91
N LEU A 87 8.61 5.41 -17.56
CA LEU A 87 7.38 6.09 -17.95
C LEU A 87 6.56 5.28 -18.96
N LEU A 88 7.22 4.65 -19.96
CA LEU A 88 6.57 3.72 -20.87
C LEU A 88 5.93 2.55 -20.11
N GLY A 89 6.67 1.95 -19.17
CA GLY A 89 6.13 0.90 -18.32
C GLY A 89 4.95 1.36 -17.47
N ASP A 90 4.99 2.57 -16.90
CA ASP A 90 3.90 3.13 -16.11
C ASP A 90 2.66 3.41 -16.97
N ALA A 91 2.85 3.92 -18.20
CA ALA A 91 1.76 4.18 -19.15
C ALA A 91 1.11 2.86 -19.61
N GLU A 92 1.89 1.85 -20.03
CA GLU A 92 1.37 0.54 -20.45
C GLU A 92 0.63 -0.15 -19.29
N ARG A 93 1.14 -0.07 -18.06
CA ARG A 93 0.45 -0.61 -16.89
C ARG A 93 -0.90 0.06 -16.66
N LYS A 94 -1.00 1.37 -16.85
CA LYS A 94 -2.27 2.12 -16.75
C LYS A 94 -3.27 1.71 -17.84
N LEU A 95 -2.79 1.36 -19.01
CA LEU A 95 -3.60 0.84 -20.12
C LEU A 95 -4.01 -0.63 -19.93
N GLY A 96 -3.48 -1.31 -18.92
CA GLY A 96 -3.74 -2.73 -18.66
C GLY A 96 -2.81 -3.69 -19.42
N GLU A 97 -1.86 -3.16 -20.20
CA GLU A 97 -0.88 -3.94 -20.96
C GLU A 97 0.28 -4.38 -20.05
N LEU A 98 -0.05 -5.23 -19.05
CA LEU A 98 0.83 -5.55 -17.94
C LEU A 98 2.11 -6.26 -18.38
N THR A 99 2.07 -7.08 -19.41
CA THR A 99 3.25 -7.79 -19.95
C THR A 99 4.22 -6.80 -20.59
N THR A 100 3.72 -5.89 -21.44
CA THR A 100 4.51 -4.86 -22.09
C THR A 100 5.13 -3.91 -21.06
N ALA A 101 4.36 -3.56 -20.02
CA ALA A 101 4.88 -2.77 -18.91
C ALA A 101 6.10 -3.43 -18.23
N LEU A 102 6.04 -4.75 -17.99
CA LEU A 102 7.18 -5.50 -17.43
C LEU A 102 8.41 -5.48 -18.34
N GLU A 103 8.25 -5.57 -19.66
CA GLU A 103 9.34 -5.47 -20.62
C GLU A 103 10.06 -4.12 -20.53
N HIS A 104 9.29 -3.02 -20.44
CA HIS A 104 9.86 -1.69 -20.26
C HIS A 104 10.58 -1.53 -18.91
N TYR A 105 10.03 -2.07 -17.82
CA TYR A 105 10.72 -2.07 -16.52
C TYR A 105 11.97 -2.96 -16.53
N ASP A 106 11.97 -4.10 -17.21
CA ASP A 106 13.16 -4.94 -17.38
C ASP A 106 14.26 -4.18 -18.15
N ARG A 107 13.87 -3.43 -19.20
CA ARG A 107 14.80 -2.55 -19.94
C ARG A 107 15.40 -1.49 -19.00
N ALA A 108 14.57 -0.77 -18.24
CA ALA A 108 15.01 0.23 -17.27
C ALA A 108 15.96 -0.38 -16.23
N LEU A 109 15.61 -1.54 -15.68
CA LEU A 109 16.42 -2.26 -14.70
C LEU A 109 17.78 -2.69 -15.27
N HIS A 110 17.81 -3.20 -16.51
CA HIS A 110 19.04 -3.56 -17.19
C HIS A 110 19.96 -2.33 -17.38
N LEU A 111 19.40 -1.22 -17.84
CA LEU A 111 20.13 0.04 -18.01
C LEU A 111 20.68 0.55 -16.67
N THR A 112 19.89 0.51 -15.61
CA THR A 112 20.32 0.92 -14.28
C THR A 112 21.49 0.07 -13.78
N ARG A 113 21.41 -1.25 -13.93
CA ARG A 113 22.51 -2.16 -13.55
C ARG A 113 23.78 -1.94 -14.36
N THR A 114 23.63 -1.68 -15.65
CA THR A 114 24.77 -1.46 -16.55
C THR A 114 25.51 -0.16 -16.22
N ASN A 115 24.78 0.90 -15.88
CA ASN A 115 25.34 2.23 -15.66
C ASN A 115 25.75 2.50 -14.20
N PHE A 116 24.99 1.96 -13.22
CA PHE A 116 25.21 2.28 -11.79
C PHE A 116 25.64 1.07 -10.96
N GLY A 117 25.67 -0.11 -11.55
CA GLY A 117 26.12 -1.34 -10.89
C GLY A 117 25.00 -2.24 -10.38
N LEU A 118 25.39 -3.49 -10.10
CA LEU A 118 24.45 -4.58 -9.80
C LEU A 118 23.68 -4.40 -8.48
N PHE A 119 24.21 -3.62 -7.54
CA PHE A 119 23.57 -3.37 -6.23
C PHE A 119 23.27 -1.89 -6.01
N SER A 120 23.13 -1.15 -7.10
CA SER A 120 22.73 0.25 -7.05
C SER A 120 21.32 0.40 -6.44
N PRO A 121 21.11 1.29 -5.46
CA PRO A 121 19.81 1.49 -4.81
C PRO A 121 18.74 2.05 -5.76
N GLU A 122 19.15 2.68 -6.87
CA GLU A 122 18.25 3.21 -7.91
C GLU A 122 17.40 2.12 -8.58
N GLN A 123 17.81 0.84 -8.46
CA GLN A 123 17.00 -0.28 -8.93
C GLN A 123 15.68 -0.45 -8.17
N ALA A 124 15.65 -0.05 -6.89
CA ALA A 124 14.55 -0.40 -5.99
C ALA A 124 13.19 0.11 -6.49
N ASP A 125 13.13 1.34 -6.99
CA ASP A 125 11.89 1.93 -7.51
C ASP A 125 11.36 1.16 -8.73
N ILE A 126 12.24 0.76 -9.64
CA ILE A 126 11.87 -0.03 -10.83
C ILE A 126 11.34 -1.41 -10.41
N VAL A 127 12.03 -2.06 -9.47
CA VAL A 127 11.63 -3.39 -8.97
C VAL A 127 10.30 -3.33 -8.22
N TYR A 128 10.03 -2.24 -7.49
CA TYR A 128 8.74 -2.01 -6.85
C TYR A 128 7.59 -1.84 -7.85
N ARG A 129 7.85 -1.22 -9.01
CA ARG A 129 6.86 -1.13 -10.11
C ARG A 129 6.59 -2.52 -10.69
N GLN A 130 7.64 -3.34 -10.89
CA GLN A 130 7.46 -4.74 -11.30
C GLN A 130 6.62 -5.52 -10.29
N SER A 131 6.91 -5.39 -8.98
CA SER A 131 6.11 -6.04 -7.93
C SER A 131 4.64 -5.64 -8.01
N SER A 132 4.36 -4.34 -8.15
CA SER A 132 3.00 -3.82 -8.27
C SER A 132 2.28 -4.39 -9.50
N THR A 133 2.98 -4.51 -10.63
CA THR A 133 2.43 -5.11 -11.87
C THR A 133 2.11 -6.59 -11.67
N TYR A 134 2.99 -7.35 -11.00
CA TYR A 134 2.71 -8.75 -10.67
C TYR A 134 1.53 -8.92 -9.71
N LEU A 135 1.31 -7.97 -8.77
CA LEU A 135 0.11 -7.98 -7.93
C LEU A 135 -1.17 -7.78 -8.75
N GLU A 136 -1.17 -6.87 -9.73
CA GLU A 136 -2.28 -6.66 -10.66
C GLU A 136 -2.56 -7.93 -11.50
N MET A 137 -1.50 -8.64 -11.91
CA MET A 137 -1.58 -9.95 -12.57
C MET A 137 -2.00 -11.10 -11.63
N ARG A 138 -2.22 -10.83 -10.34
CA ARG A 138 -2.45 -11.82 -9.27
C ARG A 138 -1.33 -12.86 -9.12
N SER A 139 -0.13 -12.54 -9.55
CA SER A 139 1.07 -13.37 -9.44
C SER A 139 1.82 -13.06 -8.14
N PHE A 140 1.23 -13.43 -7.01
CA PHE A 140 1.69 -13.05 -5.67
C PHE A 140 3.12 -13.52 -5.36
N ILE A 141 3.53 -14.69 -5.84
CA ILE A 141 4.87 -15.24 -5.63
C ILE A 141 5.91 -14.36 -6.32
N LEU A 142 5.69 -14.01 -7.60
CA LEU A 142 6.61 -13.14 -8.36
C LEU A 142 6.66 -11.74 -7.77
N ALA A 143 5.53 -11.21 -7.30
CA ALA A 143 5.49 -9.94 -6.60
C ALA A 143 6.35 -9.96 -5.32
N GLN A 144 6.25 -11.04 -4.52
CA GLN A 144 7.06 -11.21 -3.32
C GLN A 144 8.56 -11.31 -3.65
N GLU A 145 8.95 -12.08 -4.65
CA GLU A 145 10.35 -12.17 -5.10
C GLU A 145 10.93 -10.81 -5.48
N LYS A 146 10.13 -9.95 -6.12
CA LYS A 146 10.56 -8.60 -6.47
C LYS A 146 10.70 -7.70 -5.23
N GLU A 147 9.76 -7.71 -4.30
CA GLU A 147 9.86 -6.93 -3.05
C GLU A 147 11.08 -7.38 -2.20
N GLU A 148 11.30 -8.69 -2.07
CA GLU A 148 12.45 -9.24 -1.35
C GLU A 148 13.77 -8.90 -2.04
N TYR A 149 13.82 -8.92 -3.38
CA TYR A 149 14.98 -8.51 -4.14
C TYR A 149 15.29 -7.01 -3.94
N ALA A 150 14.28 -6.13 -3.99
CA ALA A 150 14.48 -4.71 -3.73
C ALA A 150 15.02 -4.46 -2.31
N TYR A 151 14.47 -5.17 -1.32
CA TYR A 151 14.96 -5.12 0.05
C TYR A 151 16.44 -5.58 0.15
N GLU A 152 16.82 -6.68 -0.53
CA GLU A 152 18.19 -7.17 -0.54
C GLU A 152 19.17 -6.16 -1.15
N VAL A 153 18.80 -5.53 -2.28
CA VAL A 153 19.61 -4.48 -2.93
C VAL A 153 19.85 -3.32 -1.97
N LEU A 154 18.79 -2.81 -1.36
CA LEU A 154 18.87 -1.68 -0.42
C LEU A 154 19.64 -2.05 0.85
N SER A 155 19.47 -3.27 1.35
CA SER A 155 20.20 -3.78 2.51
C SER A 155 21.72 -3.89 2.24
N ARG A 156 22.12 -4.24 1.00
CA ARG A 156 23.52 -4.26 0.59
C ARG A 156 24.09 -2.85 0.38
N ALA A 157 23.29 -1.94 -0.15
CA ALA A 157 23.70 -0.57 -0.41
C ALA A 157 23.91 0.23 0.87
N TYR A 158 22.97 0.15 1.81
CA TYR A 158 22.96 0.96 3.02
C TYR A 158 23.52 0.23 4.26
N GLY A 159 23.57 -1.09 4.22
CA GLY A 159 23.88 -1.95 5.36
C GLY A 159 22.63 -2.43 6.09
N SER A 160 22.65 -3.71 6.50
CA SER A 160 21.47 -4.41 7.03
C SER A 160 20.91 -3.84 8.36
N ASN A 161 21.73 -3.07 9.10
CA ASN A 161 21.33 -2.44 10.36
C ASN A 161 21.34 -0.91 10.29
N SER A 162 21.50 -0.33 9.10
CA SER A 162 21.48 1.13 8.91
C SER A 162 20.08 1.70 9.14
N PRO A 163 19.97 2.88 9.76
CA PRO A 163 18.71 3.64 9.77
C PRO A 163 18.21 4.01 8.38
N ASP A 164 19.09 4.12 7.38
CA ASP A 164 18.71 4.42 5.99
C ASP A 164 17.90 3.29 5.34
N LEU A 165 17.94 2.09 5.92
CA LEU A 165 17.12 0.94 5.49
C LEU A 165 15.68 0.97 6.04
N LEU A 166 15.36 1.85 6.98
CA LEU A 166 14.04 1.89 7.62
C LEU A 166 12.86 2.00 6.64
N PRO A 167 12.90 2.82 5.58
CA PRO A 167 11.82 2.86 4.60
C PRO A 167 11.61 1.52 3.89
N ALA A 168 12.69 0.81 3.56
CA ALA A 168 12.62 -0.50 2.91
C ALA A 168 12.08 -1.58 3.88
N ILE A 169 12.48 -1.53 5.15
CA ILE A 169 11.96 -2.42 6.20
C ILE A 169 10.45 -2.20 6.37
N GLN A 170 10.00 -0.94 6.43
CA GLN A 170 8.58 -0.61 6.57
C GLN A 170 7.79 -1.14 5.38
N ARG A 171 8.22 -0.84 4.15
CA ARG A 171 7.55 -1.27 2.92
C ARG A 171 7.45 -2.79 2.83
N MET A 172 8.54 -3.51 3.09
CA MET A 172 8.56 -4.96 3.07
C MET A 172 7.68 -5.57 4.16
N GLY A 173 7.66 -4.94 5.35
CA GLY A 173 6.76 -5.32 6.44
C GLY A 173 5.28 -5.15 6.06
N GLU A 174 4.92 -4.03 5.42
CA GLU A 174 3.57 -3.78 4.90
C GLU A 174 3.18 -4.80 3.81
N PHE A 175 4.11 -5.12 2.90
CA PHE A 175 3.89 -6.14 1.89
C PHE A 175 3.61 -7.50 2.52
N TYR A 176 4.40 -7.90 3.50
CA TYR A 176 4.19 -9.15 4.21
C TYR A 176 2.87 -9.18 4.99
N LEU A 177 2.42 -8.07 5.58
CA LEU A 177 1.09 -8.00 6.20
C LEU A 177 -0.02 -8.20 5.16
N LYS A 178 0.08 -7.55 4.00
CA LYS A 178 -0.90 -7.65 2.90
C LYS A 178 -0.95 -9.05 2.29
N THR A 179 0.16 -9.78 2.29
CA THR A 179 0.26 -11.16 1.77
C THR A 179 0.18 -12.22 2.87
N PHE A 180 -0.23 -11.82 4.08
CA PHE A 180 -0.46 -12.70 5.24
C PHE A 180 0.78 -13.43 5.77
N ASN A 181 1.97 -12.95 5.47
CA ASN A 181 3.22 -13.41 6.09
C ASN A 181 3.45 -12.66 7.42
N PHE A 182 2.65 -12.98 8.43
CA PHE A 182 2.65 -12.27 9.72
C PHE A 182 3.96 -12.40 10.49
N LEU A 183 4.61 -13.56 10.40
CA LEU A 183 5.89 -13.79 11.07
C LEU A 183 7.00 -12.94 10.45
N GLY A 184 7.09 -12.93 9.12
CA GLY A 184 8.05 -12.10 8.38
C GLY A 184 7.83 -10.60 8.63
N ALA A 185 6.58 -10.15 8.59
CA ALA A 185 6.23 -8.76 8.89
C ALA A 185 6.69 -8.36 10.30
N ARG A 186 6.37 -9.17 11.30
CA ARG A 186 6.72 -8.93 12.70
C ARG A 186 8.22 -8.86 12.93
N ALA A 187 8.96 -9.81 12.35
CA ALA A 187 10.42 -9.85 12.45
C ALA A 187 11.05 -8.60 11.81
N LEU A 188 10.54 -8.15 10.65
CA LEU A 188 10.97 -6.92 9.99
C LEU A 188 10.70 -5.68 10.83
N TYR A 189 9.48 -5.51 11.36
CA TYR A 189 9.17 -4.36 12.19
C TYR A 189 10.00 -4.32 13.47
N LYS A 190 10.24 -5.46 14.12
CA LYS A 190 11.17 -5.54 15.26
C LYS A 190 12.62 -5.23 14.86
N LYS A 191 13.05 -5.65 13.66
CA LYS A 191 14.35 -5.25 13.11
C LYS A 191 14.40 -3.73 12.92
N GLY A 192 13.36 -3.12 12.35
CA GLY A 192 13.25 -1.68 12.17
C GLY A 192 13.38 -0.91 13.48
N LEU A 193 12.70 -1.34 14.55
CA LEU A 193 12.83 -0.72 15.87
C LEU A 193 14.27 -0.79 16.42
N ARG A 194 14.96 -1.91 16.22
CA ARG A 194 16.36 -2.06 16.64
C ARG A 194 17.31 -1.18 15.82
N SER A 195 17.19 -1.21 14.49
CA SER A 195 18.05 -0.42 13.57
C SER A 195 17.82 1.08 13.69
N GLY A 196 16.59 1.49 14.02
CA GLY A 196 16.21 2.89 14.19
C GLY A 196 16.36 3.45 15.62
N GLN A 197 16.86 2.67 16.58
CA GLN A 197 16.83 3.01 17.99
C GLN A 197 17.40 4.42 18.30
N ASP A 198 18.53 4.77 17.70
CA ASP A 198 19.15 6.07 17.90
C ASP A 198 18.39 7.20 17.19
N ALA A 199 17.93 6.96 15.96
CA ALA A 199 17.12 7.90 15.20
C ALA A 199 15.75 8.17 15.86
N PHE A 200 15.17 7.17 16.51
CA PHE A 200 13.88 7.29 17.21
C PHE A 200 14.01 7.96 18.57
N ARG A 201 15.20 8.03 19.17
CA ARG A 201 15.43 8.76 20.42
C ARG A 201 15.10 10.25 20.26
N ASP A 202 15.48 10.84 19.13
CA ASP A 202 15.25 12.24 18.84
C ASP A 202 13.85 12.51 18.26
N LYS A 203 13.31 11.55 17.54
CA LYS A 203 12.00 11.61 16.86
C LYS A 203 11.19 10.32 17.11
N PRO A 204 10.63 10.15 18.33
CA PRO A 204 9.92 8.91 18.70
C PRO A 204 8.75 8.58 17.78
N GLN A 205 8.10 9.59 17.19
CA GLN A 205 6.98 9.39 16.26
C GLN A 205 7.35 8.55 15.03
N ASN A 206 8.61 8.54 14.62
CA ASN A 206 9.08 7.74 13.49
C ASN A 206 9.09 6.23 13.80
N SER A 207 8.98 5.83 15.07
CA SER A 207 8.82 4.41 15.46
C SER A 207 7.37 3.92 15.35
N ILE A 208 6.39 4.81 15.29
CA ILE A 208 4.95 4.48 15.29
C ILE A 208 4.56 3.49 14.17
N PRO A 209 5.01 3.65 12.89
CA PRO A 209 4.66 2.69 11.85
C PRO A 209 5.14 1.26 12.16
N PHE A 210 6.29 1.11 12.79
CA PHE A 210 6.86 -0.18 13.18
C PHE A 210 6.09 -0.80 14.34
N LEU A 211 5.77 -0.01 15.38
CA LEU A 211 4.94 -0.44 16.51
C LEU A 211 3.55 -0.86 16.05
N LYS A 212 2.93 -0.06 15.17
CA LYS A 212 1.63 -0.39 14.58
C LYS A 212 1.70 -1.69 13.78
N GLY A 213 2.72 -1.86 12.95
CA GLY A 213 2.95 -3.07 12.17
C GLY A 213 3.11 -4.32 13.06
N ILE A 214 3.78 -4.21 14.20
CA ILE A 214 3.86 -5.30 15.19
C ILE A 214 2.47 -5.64 15.72
N ALA A 215 1.69 -4.65 16.18
CA ALA A 215 0.34 -4.89 16.68
C ALA A 215 -0.56 -5.50 15.59
N ASP A 216 -0.55 -4.95 14.38
CA ASP A 216 -1.33 -5.45 13.25
C ASP A 216 -0.94 -6.88 12.86
N SER A 217 0.34 -7.24 12.93
CA SER A 217 0.80 -8.61 12.65
C SER A 217 0.18 -9.64 13.62
N TYR A 218 0.12 -9.32 14.90
CA TYR A 218 -0.53 -10.19 15.90
C TYR A 218 -2.06 -10.21 15.74
N LYS A 219 -2.66 -9.05 15.43
CA LYS A 219 -4.09 -8.95 15.19
C LYS A 219 -4.52 -9.80 14.00
N LEU A 220 -3.87 -9.64 12.86
CA LEU A 220 -4.21 -10.35 11.63
C LEU A 220 -3.90 -11.85 11.71
N GLU A 221 -2.85 -12.25 12.41
CA GLU A 221 -2.58 -13.67 12.67
C GLU A 221 -3.71 -14.33 13.47
N ARG A 222 -4.27 -13.63 14.46
CA ARG A 222 -5.34 -14.16 15.30
C ARG A 222 -6.72 -13.97 14.70
N PHE A 223 -6.95 -12.88 13.99
CA PHE A 223 -8.21 -12.43 13.43
C PHE A 223 -8.05 -12.10 11.94
N PRO A 224 -7.78 -13.09 11.07
CA PRO A 224 -7.59 -12.86 9.64
C PRO A 224 -8.89 -12.35 8.99
N PRO A 225 -8.80 -11.57 7.90
CA PRO A 225 -9.96 -11.11 7.15
C PRO A 225 -10.80 -12.30 6.62
N TYR A 226 -12.13 -12.19 6.67
CA TYR A 226 -13.07 -13.27 6.34
C TYR A 226 -13.01 -13.77 4.88
N TYR A 227 -12.49 -12.95 3.98
CA TYR A 227 -12.35 -13.28 2.55
C TYR A 227 -11.08 -14.08 2.22
N VAL A 228 -10.26 -14.35 3.21
CA VAL A 228 -9.01 -15.10 3.04
C VAL A 228 -9.26 -16.57 3.31
N GLU A 229 -9.29 -17.37 2.24
CA GLU A 229 -9.58 -18.79 2.34
C GLU A 229 -8.39 -19.62 2.85
N ASP A 230 -7.19 -19.30 2.37
CA ASP A 230 -5.97 -20.03 2.76
C ASP A 230 -4.74 -19.10 2.71
N TYR A 231 -4.36 -18.60 3.87
CA TYR A 231 -3.15 -17.80 4.03
C TYR A 231 -1.97 -18.62 4.57
N SER A 232 -2.20 -19.90 4.88
CA SER A 232 -1.19 -20.77 5.48
C SER A 232 -0.02 -21.08 4.54
N GLN A 233 -0.25 -20.98 3.22
CA GLN A 233 0.77 -21.27 2.22
C GLN A 233 1.92 -20.24 2.22
N ASN A 234 1.65 -18.99 2.61
CA ASN A 234 2.64 -17.90 2.62
C ASN A 234 3.14 -17.60 4.03
N ALA A 235 2.53 -18.18 5.07
CA ALA A 235 2.90 -17.92 6.44
C ALA A 235 4.31 -18.45 6.74
N GLY A 236 5.24 -17.54 7.02
CA GLY A 236 6.60 -17.88 7.40
C GLY A 236 7.57 -18.20 6.26
N GLN A 237 7.18 -18.04 4.99
CA GLN A 237 8.10 -18.14 3.87
C GLN A 237 8.71 -16.75 3.58
N SER A 238 9.99 -16.60 3.85
CA SER A 238 10.76 -15.39 3.52
C SER A 238 12.07 -15.77 2.86
N GLY A 239 12.37 -15.12 1.73
CA GLY A 239 13.67 -15.19 1.06
C GLY A 239 14.73 -14.32 1.72
N ILE A 240 14.38 -13.49 2.69
CA ILE A 240 15.30 -12.60 3.40
C ILE A 240 16.13 -13.41 4.40
N ARG A 241 17.42 -13.55 4.11
CA ARG A 241 18.34 -14.44 4.84
C ARG A 241 18.69 -13.99 6.25
N ASP A 242 18.69 -12.68 6.51
CA ASP A 242 19.09 -12.10 7.81
C ASP A 242 17.90 -11.83 8.74
N LEU A 243 16.73 -12.41 8.43
CA LEU A 243 15.52 -12.26 9.21
C LEU A 243 15.36 -13.42 10.19
N ASP A 244 15.40 -13.12 11.49
CA ASP A 244 15.16 -14.11 12.54
C ASP A 244 13.66 -14.39 12.69
N LEU A 245 13.20 -15.43 12.03
CA LEU A 245 11.82 -15.94 12.15
C LEU A 245 11.65 -16.89 13.35
N THR A 246 12.74 -17.44 13.86
CA THR A 246 12.69 -18.51 14.90
C THR A 246 12.14 -17.96 16.20
N SER A 247 12.53 -16.74 16.57
CA SER A 247 12.03 -16.08 17.77
C SER A 247 10.52 -15.78 17.72
N GLU A 248 9.95 -15.68 16.53
CA GLU A 248 8.53 -15.36 16.32
C GLU A 248 7.64 -16.62 16.37
N LEU A 249 8.17 -17.79 16.05
CA LEU A 249 7.42 -19.06 16.05
C LEU A 249 6.93 -19.47 17.43
N TYR A 250 7.63 -19.06 18.49
CA TYR A 250 7.35 -19.47 19.88
C TYR A 250 6.48 -18.46 20.64
N THR A 251 5.94 -17.46 20.02
CA THR A 251 5.11 -16.45 20.68
C THR A 251 3.67 -16.96 20.83
N ILE A 252 3.41 -17.75 21.87
CA ILE A 252 2.08 -18.36 22.12
C ILE A 252 1.07 -17.32 22.60
N ASN A 253 1.49 -16.26 23.29
CA ASN A 253 0.61 -15.22 23.83
C ASN A 253 0.91 -13.87 23.16
N ASN A 254 0.18 -13.57 22.12
CA ASN A 254 0.31 -12.35 21.32
C ASN A 254 -0.41 -11.13 21.93
N PHE A 255 -1.34 -11.33 22.89
CA PHE A 255 -2.06 -10.22 23.50
C PHE A 255 -1.14 -9.18 24.17
N PRO A 256 -0.23 -9.52 25.13
CA PRO A 256 0.59 -8.52 25.81
C PRO A 256 1.60 -7.82 24.87
N ALA A 257 2.02 -8.48 23.80
CA ALA A 257 3.00 -7.91 22.90
C ALA A 257 2.37 -6.81 22.01
N GLY A 258 1.19 -7.07 21.45
CA GLY A 258 0.45 -6.06 20.69
C GLY A 258 -0.10 -4.94 21.57
N GLU A 259 -0.59 -5.28 22.77
CA GLU A 259 -1.03 -4.28 23.74
C GLU A 259 0.10 -3.28 24.09
N ARG A 260 1.31 -3.78 24.39
CA ARG A 260 2.46 -2.91 24.67
C ARG A 260 2.80 -1.99 23.50
N ALA A 261 2.79 -2.51 22.27
CA ALA A 261 3.05 -1.71 21.09
C ALA A 261 2.03 -0.57 20.95
N LEU A 262 0.75 -0.84 21.15
CA LEU A 262 -0.30 0.17 21.10
C LEU A 262 -0.21 1.18 22.25
N GLN A 263 0.13 0.73 23.47
CA GLN A 263 0.36 1.61 24.62
C GLN A 263 1.57 2.53 24.39
N GLU A 264 2.62 2.04 23.76
CA GLU A 264 3.80 2.84 23.42
C GLU A 264 3.46 3.91 22.37
N ILE A 265 2.65 3.59 21.36
CA ILE A 265 2.13 4.59 20.41
C ILE A 265 1.37 5.70 21.14
N ILE A 266 0.47 5.34 22.06
CA ILE A 266 -0.28 6.31 22.86
C ILE A 266 0.65 7.17 23.70
N ALA A 267 1.68 6.59 24.34
CA ALA A 267 2.66 7.32 25.13
C ALA A 267 3.44 8.33 24.28
N ILE A 268 3.88 7.93 23.08
CA ILE A 268 4.57 8.82 22.13
C ILE A 268 3.66 9.97 21.72
N ARG A 269 2.39 9.72 21.39
CA ARG A 269 1.43 10.76 21.00
C ARG A 269 1.14 11.73 22.13
N ARG A 270 0.97 11.25 23.36
CA ARG A 270 0.80 12.11 24.56
C ARG A 270 2.00 12.97 24.84
N GLN A 271 3.21 12.46 24.65
CA GLN A 271 4.44 13.24 24.82
C GLN A 271 4.58 14.31 23.73
N GLN A 272 4.15 14.03 22.53
CA GLN A 272 4.21 14.92 21.37
C GLN A 272 3.21 16.09 21.48
N PHE A 273 2.03 15.81 22.02
CA PHE A 273 0.90 16.74 22.12
C PHE A 273 0.37 16.80 23.57
N PRO A 274 1.15 17.34 24.51
CA PRO A 274 0.75 17.38 25.92
C PRO A 274 -0.53 18.20 26.19
N GLN A 275 -0.87 19.16 25.33
CA GLN A 275 -2.09 19.96 25.42
C GLN A 275 -3.36 19.09 25.28
N THR A 276 -3.30 17.99 24.53
CA THR A 276 -4.42 17.06 24.35
C THR A 276 -4.73 16.23 25.59
N VAL A 277 -3.87 16.31 26.61
CA VAL A 277 -4.06 15.65 27.91
C VAL A 277 -4.75 16.58 28.93
N ASP A 278 -4.83 17.88 28.65
CA ASP A 278 -5.56 18.83 29.48
C ASP A 278 -7.05 18.45 29.52
N PRO A 279 -7.66 18.27 30.68
CA PRO A 279 -9.10 17.96 30.79
C PRO A 279 -10.02 19.03 30.18
N GLU A 280 -9.57 20.26 30.09
CA GLU A 280 -10.36 21.43 29.64
C GLU A 280 -10.14 21.76 28.15
N PHE A 281 -9.32 21.01 27.40
CA PHE A 281 -9.12 21.31 25.99
C PHE A 281 -10.41 21.15 25.17
N THR A 282 -10.55 22.02 24.16
CA THR A 282 -11.64 21.96 23.17
C THR A 282 -11.06 22.19 21.77
N ALA A 283 -11.84 21.90 20.73
CA ALA A 283 -11.43 22.15 19.35
C ALA A 283 -11.08 23.62 19.04
N GLU A 284 -11.57 24.56 19.84
CA GLU A 284 -11.32 25.99 19.69
C GLU A 284 -10.01 26.44 20.35
N THR A 285 -9.53 25.69 21.35
CA THR A 285 -8.29 26.00 22.08
C THR A 285 -7.05 25.41 21.43
N LEU A 286 -7.22 24.49 20.45
CA LEU A 286 -6.12 23.81 19.76
C LEU A 286 -5.80 24.47 18.42
N ASP A 287 -4.52 24.59 18.10
CA ASP A 287 -4.10 24.90 16.74
C ASP A 287 -4.30 23.69 15.79
N ALA A 288 -4.04 23.90 14.49
CA ALA A 288 -4.25 22.84 13.49
C ALA A 288 -3.36 21.60 13.73
N THR A 289 -2.15 21.77 14.24
CA THR A 289 -1.21 20.69 14.52
C THR A 289 -1.61 19.93 15.79
N GLU A 290 -2.00 20.66 16.81
CA GLU A 290 -2.50 20.11 18.08
C GLU A 290 -3.82 19.37 17.88
N LEU A 291 -4.73 19.92 17.04
CA LEU A 291 -5.95 19.25 16.65
C LEU A 291 -5.67 17.92 15.94
N GLN A 292 -4.75 17.93 14.96
CA GLN A 292 -4.33 16.68 14.29
C GLN A 292 -3.74 15.69 15.30
N GLY A 293 -2.95 16.15 16.26
CA GLY A 293 -2.40 15.33 17.34
C GLY A 293 -3.48 14.73 18.23
N ALA A 294 -4.54 15.47 18.55
CA ALA A 294 -5.69 14.98 19.33
C ALA A 294 -6.45 13.87 18.57
N LEU A 295 -6.68 14.07 17.26
CA LEU A 295 -7.32 13.08 16.41
C LEU A 295 -6.49 11.78 16.34
N GLU A 296 -5.18 11.89 16.17
CA GLU A 296 -4.26 10.75 16.14
C GLU A 296 -4.17 10.02 17.49
N LEU A 297 -4.20 10.74 18.60
CA LEU A 297 -4.24 10.15 19.94
C LEU A 297 -5.56 9.39 20.18
N ASN A 298 -6.69 9.98 19.79
CA ASN A 298 -7.99 9.33 19.87
C ASN A 298 -8.03 8.05 19.02
N GLN A 299 -7.48 8.09 17.80
CA GLN A 299 -7.39 6.91 16.94
C GLN A 299 -6.50 5.83 17.56
N ALA A 300 -5.31 6.18 18.07
CA ALA A 300 -4.43 5.22 18.73
C ALA A 300 -5.07 4.58 19.97
N THR A 301 -5.84 5.35 20.72
CA THR A 301 -6.57 4.86 21.90
C THR A 301 -7.74 3.96 21.47
N LEU A 302 -8.39 4.27 20.35
CA LEU A 302 -9.43 3.43 19.76
C LEU A 302 -8.87 2.09 19.27
N ASP A 303 -7.70 2.09 18.64
CA ASP A 303 -7.01 0.86 18.23
C ASP A 303 -6.72 -0.05 19.43
N LEU A 304 -6.36 0.53 20.59
CA LEU A 304 -6.18 -0.21 21.84
C LEU A 304 -7.52 -0.73 22.42
N ALA A 305 -8.58 0.06 22.34
CA ALA A 305 -9.92 -0.37 22.79
C ALA A 305 -10.44 -1.55 21.95
N ASP A 306 -10.30 -1.46 20.62
CA ASP A 306 -10.64 -2.53 19.69
C ASP A 306 -9.79 -3.79 19.94
N TRP A 307 -8.49 -3.62 20.24
CA TRP A 307 -7.60 -4.70 20.63
C TRP A 307 -8.13 -5.44 21.86
N HIS A 308 -8.49 -4.71 22.93
CA HIS A 308 -9.05 -5.31 24.12
C HIS A 308 -10.35 -6.07 23.83
N LEU A 309 -11.23 -5.50 23.00
CA LEU A 309 -12.48 -6.13 22.64
C LEU A 309 -12.29 -7.43 21.84
N LEU A 310 -11.39 -7.40 20.85
CA LEU A 310 -11.03 -8.56 20.02
C LEU A 310 -10.53 -9.71 20.89
N PHE A 311 -9.68 -9.43 21.86
CA PHE A 311 -9.11 -10.42 22.77
C PHE A 311 -9.99 -10.74 23.99
N GLY A 312 -11.25 -10.29 24.01
CA GLY A 312 -12.25 -10.65 25.02
C GLY A 312 -12.17 -9.86 26.33
N ARG A 313 -11.32 -8.83 26.40
CA ARG A 313 -11.23 -7.93 27.58
C ARG A 313 -12.30 -6.84 27.50
N VAL A 314 -13.54 -7.24 27.56
CA VAL A 314 -14.70 -6.36 27.30
C VAL A 314 -14.77 -5.18 28.28
N ARG A 315 -14.40 -5.36 29.55
CA ARG A 315 -14.43 -4.28 30.56
C ARG A 315 -13.44 -3.18 30.20
N ASP A 316 -12.20 -3.57 29.89
CA ASP A 316 -11.12 -2.64 29.55
C ASP A 316 -11.47 -1.89 28.26
N ALA A 317 -12.01 -2.61 27.25
CA ALA A 317 -12.48 -2.01 26.00
C ALA A 317 -13.57 -0.93 26.25
N ARG A 318 -14.57 -1.25 27.08
CA ARG A 318 -15.68 -0.32 27.37
C ARG A 318 -15.20 0.93 28.11
N THR A 319 -14.25 0.81 29.02
CA THR A 319 -13.65 1.95 29.72
C THR A 319 -12.94 2.88 28.72
N LEU A 320 -12.18 2.31 27.79
CA LEU A 320 -11.49 3.08 26.76
C LEU A 320 -12.48 3.71 25.78
N TYR A 321 -13.51 3.00 25.33
CA TYR A 321 -14.53 3.55 24.44
C TYR A 321 -15.27 4.74 25.07
N ALA A 322 -15.64 4.66 26.36
CA ALA A 322 -16.28 5.76 27.05
C ALA A 322 -15.35 6.99 27.14
N TYR A 323 -14.07 6.76 27.47
CA TYR A 323 -13.06 7.81 27.47
C TYR A 323 -12.90 8.47 26.09
N ILE A 324 -12.75 7.67 25.02
CA ILE A 324 -12.56 8.18 23.67
C ILE A 324 -13.82 8.93 23.18
N PHE A 325 -14.99 8.43 23.49
CA PHE A 325 -16.26 9.08 23.14
C PHE A 325 -16.32 10.49 23.73
N GLU A 326 -15.95 10.65 25.00
CA GLU A 326 -15.87 11.94 25.68
C GLU A 326 -14.81 12.85 25.03
N GLN A 327 -13.58 12.33 24.75
CA GLN A 327 -12.54 13.11 24.10
C GLN A 327 -12.93 13.54 22.67
N ASN A 328 -13.57 12.66 21.90
CA ASN A 328 -14.03 12.97 20.56
C ASN A 328 -15.16 14.04 20.57
N ALA A 329 -16.03 14.02 21.59
CA ALA A 329 -17.06 15.04 21.77
C ALA A 329 -16.49 16.44 22.04
N LYS A 330 -15.34 16.55 22.72
CA LYS A 330 -14.66 17.84 22.94
C LYS A 330 -14.14 18.46 21.63
N LEU A 331 -13.94 17.65 20.61
CA LEU A 331 -13.53 18.11 19.26
C LEU A 331 -14.71 18.56 18.40
N ALA A 332 -15.95 18.43 18.90
CA ALA A 332 -17.18 18.81 18.23
C ALA A 332 -17.28 18.21 16.81
N ASP A 333 -17.60 19.02 15.79
CA ASP A 333 -17.70 18.63 14.39
C ASP A 333 -16.34 18.28 13.74
N LYS A 334 -15.23 18.59 14.39
CA LYS A 334 -13.87 18.22 13.95
C LYS A 334 -13.47 16.82 14.43
N GLY A 335 -14.21 16.19 15.34
CA GLY A 335 -14.01 14.80 15.73
C GLY A 335 -14.22 13.85 14.55
N ASN A 336 -13.27 12.94 14.30
CA ASN A 336 -13.27 12.06 13.13
C ASN A 336 -13.73 10.62 13.43
N LEU A 337 -14.11 10.32 14.68
CA LEU A 337 -14.52 8.97 15.07
C LEU A 337 -16.05 8.86 15.09
N ASP A 338 -16.56 7.90 14.32
CA ASP A 338 -17.98 7.57 14.30
C ASP A 338 -18.31 6.46 15.30
N PHE A 339 -19.18 6.80 16.26
CA PHE A 339 -19.72 5.89 17.25
C PHE A 339 -21.24 5.70 17.10
N SER A 340 -21.85 6.29 16.07
CA SER A 340 -23.29 6.28 15.84
C SER A 340 -23.85 4.90 15.48
N SER A 341 -23.00 4.02 14.97
CA SER A 341 -23.36 2.66 14.55
C SER A 341 -22.27 1.64 14.93
N PRO A 342 -22.62 0.35 15.08
CA PRO A 342 -21.64 -0.70 15.28
C PRO A 342 -20.69 -0.84 14.10
N SER A 343 -19.39 -1.02 14.37
CA SER A 343 -18.36 -1.26 13.36
C SER A 343 -17.83 -2.70 13.42
N LEU A 344 -17.77 -3.38 12.30
CA LEU A 344 -17.25 -4.74 12.22
C LEU A 344 -15.73 -4.75 12.49
N LEU A 345 -15.29 -5.49 13.52
CA LEU A 345 -13.89 -5.70 13.83
C LEU A 345 -13.38 -7.06 13.33
N TYR A 346 -14.22 -8.08 13.44
CA TYR A 346 -13.86 -9.43 13.00
C TYR A 346 -15.09 -10.26 12.67
N VAL A 347 -15.01 -11.01 11.61
CA VAL A 347 -15.89 -12.12 11.30
C VAL A 347 -15.06 -13.30 10.78
N PRO A 348 -15.24 -14.53 11.30
CA PRO A 348 -14.51 -15.69 10.81
C PRO A 348 -14.79 -15.95 9.34
N THR A 349 -13.84 -16.60 8.65
CA THR A 349 -14.01 -17.00 7.25
C THR A 349 -15.20 -17.92 7.08
N ILE A 350 -16.10 -17.56 6.16
CA ILE A 350 -17.24 -18.39 5.79
C ILE A 350 -16.75 -19.43 4.80
N LYS A 351 -16.64 -20.68 5.25
CA LYS A 351 -16.14 -21.78 4.39
C LYS A 351 -17.07 -21.95 3.17
N PRO A 352 -16.51 -21.95 1.95
CA PRO A 352 -17.28 -22.19 0.73
C PRO A 352 -17.96 -23.56 0.75
N LEU A 353 -18.97 -23.73 -0.09
CA LEU A 353 -19.83 -24.91 -0.06
C LEU A 353 -19.08 -26.21 -0.40
N ILE A 354 -18.17 -26.17 -1.31
CA ILE A 354 -17.24 -27.27 -1.66
C ILE A 354 -16.14 -26.64 -2.51
N LYS A 355 -14.88 -27.09 -2.38
CA LYS A 355 -13.93 -27.01 -3.51
C LYS A 355 -14.49 -27.90 -4.61
N THR A 356 -15.44 -27.41 -5.35
CA THR A 356 -15.92 -28.11 -6.54
C THR A 356 -14.78 -28.07 -7.53
N ARG A 357 -14.16 -29.23 -7.75
CA ARG A 357 -13.46 -29.47 -9.00
C ARG A 357 -14.36 -28.90 -10.09
N GLU A 358 -13.79 -28.00 -10.89
CA GLU A 358 -14.43 -27.52 -12.11
C GLU A 358 -15.20 -28.68 -12.77
N LYS A 359 -16.51 -28.65 -12.67
CA LYS A 359 -17.32 -29.59 -13.44
C LYS A 359 -17.26 -29.04 -14.85
N ALA A 360 -16.44 -29.69 -15.67
CA ALA A 360 -16.20 -29.33 -17.04
C ALA A 360 -17.49 -28.80 -17.71
N GLY A 361 -17.44 -27.53 -18.14
CA GLY A 361 -18.48 -26.93 -18.97
C GLY A 361 -19.63 -26.23 -18.25
N ARG A 362 -19.56 -25.91 -16.94
CA ARG A 362 -20.59 -25.13 -16.23
C ARG A 362 -20.03 -23.89 -15.64
N GLU A 363 -20.68 -22.78 -15.90
CA GLU A 363 -20.39 -21.52 -15.20
C GLU A 363 -21.08 -21.52 -13.82
N PRO A 364 -20.41 -21.02 -12.77
CA PRO A 364 -21.00 -20.87 -11.46
C PRO A 364 -22.05 -19.75 -11.47
N SER A 365 -23.18 -19.97 -10.79
CA SER A 365 -24.18 -18.95 -10.52
C SER A 365 -23.86 -18.23 -9.21
N GLN A 366 -24.26 -16.96 -9.11
CA GLN A 366 -24.09 -16.17 -7.89
C GLN A 366 -25.22 -16.44 -6.91
N GLY A 367 -24.85 -16.76 -5.69
CA GLY A 367 -25.77 -16.88 -4.55
C GLY A 367 -25.59 -15.73 -3.56
N ILE A 368 -26.62 -15.51 -2.75
CA ILE A 368 -26.64 -14.47 -1.73
C ILE A 368 -27.33 -14.95 -0.46
N VAL A 369 -26.79 -14.57 0.70
CA VAL A 369 -27.49 -14.66 2.00
C VAL A 369 -27.34 -13.34 2.69
N LYS A 370 -28.51 -12.74 3.07
CA LYS A 370 -28.58 -11.51 3.86
C LYS A 370 -29.23 -11.79 5.20
N VAL A 371 -28.54 -11.41 6.27
CA VAL A 371 -28.96 -11.65 7.64
C VAL A 371 -29.08 -10.31 8.34
N THR A 372 -30.21 -10.09 9.06
CA THR A 372 -30.36 -9.01 10.01
C THR A 372 -30.10 -9.52 11.43
N PHE A 373 -29.57 -8.66 12.28
CA PHE A 373 -29.20 -9.03 13.64
C PHE A 373 -29.06 -7.81 14.55
N GLU A 374 -28.88 -8.10 15.83
CA GLU A 374 -28.57 -7.13 16.87
C GLU A 374 -27.09 -7.26 17.27
N VAL A 375 -26.43 -6.13 17.51
CA VAL A 375 -25.12 -6.06 18.17
C VAL A 375 -25.35 -5.59 19.61
N ASN A 376 -25.00 -6.43 20.58
CA ASN A 376 -25.15 -6.05 21.98
C ASN A 376 -23.99 -5.14 22.47
N ALA A 377 -24.14 -4.55 23.65
CA ALA A 377 -23.16 -3.66 24.27
C ALA A 377 -21.77 -4.30 24.51
N ASN A 378 -21.62 -5.61 24.38
CA ASN A 378 -20.35 -6.34 24.45
C ASN A 378 -19.78 -6.66 23.05
N GLY A 379 -20.36 -6.09 21.98
CA GLY A 379 -19.90 -6.30 20.61
C GLY A 379 -20.23 -7.69 20.04
N ARG A 380 -21.21 -8.42 20.60
CA ARG A 380 -21.61 -9.76 20.13
C ARG A 380 -22.92 -9.73 19.38
N VAL A 381 -22.98 -10.50 18.31
CA VAL A 381 -24.16 -10.66 17.47
C VAL A 381 -25.23 -11.51 18.19
N ARG A 382 -26.49 -11.06 18.15
CA ARG A 382 -27.68 -11.69 18.74
C ARG A 382 -28.87 -11.57 17.77
N ASN A 383 -29.93 -12.32 18.04
CA ASN A 383 -31.24 -12.19 17.39
C ASN A 383 -31.13 -12.16 15.85
N MET A 384 -30.44 -13.17 15.28
CA MET A 384 -30.19 -13.26 13.84
C MET A 384 -31.37 -13.80 13.08
N GLU A 385 -31.78 -13.09 12.01
CA GLU A 385 -32.83 -13.50 11.09
C GLU A 385 -32.34 -13.41 9.65
N THR A 386 -32.56 -14.48 8.86
CA THR A 386 -32.24 -14.46 7.42
C THR A 386 -33.40 -13.77 6.68
N VAL A 387 -33.12 -12.63 6.06
CA VAL A 387 -34.11 -11.84 5.31
C VAL A 387 -34.11 -12.13 3.83
N GLU A 388 -32.98 -12.58 3.29
CA GLU A 388 -32.83 -12.94 1.88
C GLU A 388 -31.86 -14.13 1.77
N SER A 389 -32.24 -15.11 0.94
CA SER A 389 -31.41 -16.29 0.69
C SER A 389 -31.70 -16.85 -0.69
N TYR A 390 -30.65 -16.93 -1.54
CA TYR A 390 -30.70 -17.57 -2.84
C TYR A 390 -29.38 -18.31 -3.13
N PRO A 391 -29.43 -19.60 -3.45
CA PRO A 391 -30.56 -20.53 -3.30
C PRO A 391 -30.94 -20.71 -1.82
N LYS A 392 -32.24 -20.81 -1.56
CA LYS A 392 -32.79 -20.87 -0.19
C LYS A 392 -32.21 -22.04 0.61
N GLY A 393 -31.72 -21.74 1.81
CA GLY A 393 -31.24 -22.73 2.78
C GLY A 393 -29.81 -23.24 2.51
N LEU A 394 -29.18 -22.88 1.36
CA LEU A 394 -27.90 -23.46 0.95
C LEU A 394 -26.72 -23.01 1.85
N MET A 395 -26.66 -21.72 2.19
CA MET A 395 -25.58 -21.15 3.01
C MET A 395 -26.08 -20.54 4.32
N ASP A 396 -27.38 -20.43 4.55
CA ASP A 396 -28.01 -19.74 5.67
C ASP A 396 -27.44 -20.17 7.03
N PHE A 397 -27.35 -21.47 7.25
CA PHE A 397 -26.84 -22.01 8.51
C PHE A 397 -25.36 -21.66 8.71
N ARG A 398 -24.54 -21.75 7.65
CA ARG A 398 -23.11 -21.42 7.72
C ARG A 398 -22.90 -19.95 8.03
N VAL A 399 -23.60 -19.06 7.31
CA VAL A 399 -23.51 -17.61 7.52
C VAL A 399 -23.91 -17.25 8.95
N ARG A 400 -25.09 -17.71 9.43
CA ARG A 400 -25.53 -17.44 10.81
C ARG A 400 -24.59 -18.02 11.87
N ARG A 401 -24.05 -19.22 11.64
CA ARG A 401 -23.07 -19.83 12.55
C ARG A 401 -21.80 -18.97 12.65
N THR A 402 -21.29 -18.51 11.50
CA THR A 402 -20.10 -17.68 11.46
C THR A 402 -20.34 -16.30 12.09
N LEU A 403 -21.49 -15.67 11.80
CA LEU A 403 -21.84 -14.39 12.42
C LEU A 403 -21.99 -14.45 13.94
N ARG A 404 -22.31 -15.62 14.53
CA ARG A 404 -22.36 -15.78 16.00
C ARG A 404 -21.02 -15.49 16.66
N ASP A 405 -19.92 -15.78 15.96
CA ASP A 405 -18.54 -15.60 16.43
C ASP A 405 -17.96 -14.25 16.00
N ALA A 406 -18.71 -13.44 15.25
CA ALA A 406 -18.31 -12.10 14.84
C ALA A 406 -18.18 -11.15 16.05
N ILE A 407 -17.27 -10.19 15.90
CA ILE A 407 -17.00 -9.16 16.91
C ILE A 407 -17.19 -7.80 16.26
N TYR A 408 -18.03 -6.97 16.87
CA TYR A 408 -18.28 -5.60 16.46
C TYR A 408 -17.85 -4.65 17.56
N ARG A 409 -17.29 -3.50 17.22
CA ARG A 409 -17.33 -2.35 18.12
C ARG A 409 -18.80 -1.98 18.29
N PRO A 410 -19.35 -1.95 19.51
CA PRO A 410 -20.75 -1.55 19.69
C PRO A 410 -20.95 -0.06 19.38
N LYS A 411 -22.18 0.34 19.12
CA LYS A 411 -22.57 1.75 19.18
C LYS A 411 -22.30 2.30 20.58
N ILE A 412 -21.81 3.55 20.66
CA ILE A 412 -21.51 4.22 21.92
C ILE A 412 -22.29 5.54 21.94
N ASP A 413 -22.94 5.82 23.05
CA ASP A 413 -23.62 7.07 23.35
C ASP A 413 -23.28 7.54 24.77
N ASP A 414 -23.95 8.59 25.25
CA ASP A 414 -23.72 9.18 26.58
C ASP A 414 -23.90 8.18 27.74
N SER A 415 -24.65 7.08 27.54
CA SER A 415 -24.81 5.99 28.52
C SER A 415 -23.71 4.92 28.41
N GLY A 416 -22.78 5.04 27.41
CA GLY A 416 -21.74 4.10 27.09
C GLY A 416 -22.12 3.17 25.94
N ALA A 417 -21.56 1.96 25.93
CA ALA A 417 -21.85 0.97 24.88
C ALA A 417 -23.28 0.44 24.98
N VAL A 418 -24.04 0.51 23.88
CA VAL A 418 -25.49 0.16 23.84
C VAL A 418 -25.80 -0.95 22.84
N ASN A 419 -26.92 -1.62 23.06
CA ASN A 419 -27.45 -2.59 22.10
C ASN A 419 -28.01 -1.87 20.87
N THR A 420 -27.77 -2.42 19.69
CA THR A 420 -28.21 -1.84 18.41
C THR A 420 -28.87 -2.92 17.56
N THR A 421 -30.08 -2.72 17.14
CA THR A 421 -30.86 -3.61 16.26
C THR A 421 -30.73 -3.18 14.79
N GLY A 422 -31.19 -4.04 13.88
CA GLY A 422 -31.30 -3.72 12.46
C GLY A 422 -29.97 -3.69 11.71
N GLN A 423 -28.92 -4.26 12.28
CA GLN A 423 -27.66 -4.45 11.55
C GLN A 423 -27.82 -5.51 10.47
N THR A 424 -27.12 -5.35 9.35
CA THR A 424 -27.21 -6.28 8.22
C THR A 424 -25.85 -6.77 7.82
N PHE A 425 -25.76 -8.04 7.42
CA PHE A 425 -24.59 -8.64 6.81
C PHE A 425 -25.01 -9.37 5.54
N GLU A 426 -24.30 -9.13 4.46
CA GLU A 426 -24.53 -9.75 3.17
C GLU A 426 -23.32 -10.62 2.79
N HIS A 427 -23.58 -11.87 2.41
CA HIS A 427 -22.57 -12.81 1.92
C HIS A 427 -22.94 -13.28 0.53
N LYS A 428 -22.09 -12.97 -0.45
CA LYS A 428 -22.18 -13.47 -1.81
C LYS A 428 -21.27 -14.68 -1.95
N PHE A 429 -21.73 -15.70 -2.69
CA PHE A 429 -20.99 -16.94 -2.90
C PHE A 429 -21.29 -17.51 -4.27
N GLU A 430 -20.40 -18.35 -4.77
CA GLU A 430 -20.60 -19.10 -6.00
C GLU A 430 -21.18 -20.48 -5.71
N HIS A 431 -22.11 -20.90 -6.55
CA HIS A 431 -22.69 -22.23 -6.50
C HIS A 431 -22.98 -22.75 -7.92
N TYR A 432 -22.99 -24.07 -8.08
CA TYR A 432 -23.43 -24.69 -9.31
C TYR A 432 -24.88 -25.17 -9.13
N GLU A 433 -25.75 -24.85 -10.09
CA GLU A 433 -27.12 -25.33 -10.05
C GLU A 433 -27.15 -26.84 -10.07
N LEU A 434 -27.92 -27.45 -9.16
CA LEU A 434 -28.18 -28.88 -9.20
C LEU A 434 -29.01 -29.14 -10.45
N VAL A 435 -28.50 -29.96 -11.38
CA VAL A 435 -29.32 -30.45 -12.47
C VAL A 435 -30.37 -31.35 -11.82
N THR A 436 -31.58 -30.85 -11.70
CA THR A 436 -32.74 -31.73 -11.55
C THR A 436 -32.82 -32.53 -12.82
N LYS A 437 -32.50 -33.85 -12.75
CA LYS A 437 -32.80 -34.77 -13.84
C LYS A 437 -34.29 -34.65 -14.10
N THR A 438 -34.66 -34.04 -15.21
CA THR A 438 -36.05 -34.09 -15.69
C THR A 438 -36.38 -35.54 -15.89
N PRO A 439 -37.62 -36.01 -15.61
CA PRO A 439 -38.01 -37.41 -15.80
C PRO A 439 -37.69 -37.97 -17.20
N GLU A 440 -37.67 -37.13 -18.24
CA GLU A 440 -37.30 -37.47 -19.62
C GLU A 440 -35.84 -37.92 -19.82
N SER A 441 -34.91 -37.51 -18.95
CA SER A 441 -33.50 -37.93 -19.04
C SER A 441 -33.25 -39.30 -18.38
N ALA A 442 -34.13 -39.73 -17.50
CA ALA A 442 -34.05 -41.06 -16.88
C ALA A 442 -34.58 -42.18 -17.81
N GLU A 443 -35.51 -41.86 -18.72
CA GLU A 443 -36.01 -42.82 -19.69
C GLU A 443 -35.01 -43.14 -20.83
N LYS A 444 -34.15 -42.16 -21.18
CA LYS A 444 -33.12 -42.38 -22.24
C LYS A 444 -31.90 -43.18 -21.76
N GLU A 445 -31.55 -43.16 -20.50
CA GLU A 445 -30.49 -44.03 -19.94
C GLU A 445 -30.96 -45.44 -19.69
N GLY A 446 -32.29 -45.67 -19.48
CA GLY A 446 -32.88 -47.01 -19.35
C GLY A 446 -33.05 -47.75 -20.68
N GLN A 447 -33.13 -47.06 -21.80
CA GLN A 447 -33.24 -47.68 -23.14
C GLN A 447 -31.89 -48.08 -23.74
N ASN A 448 -30.80 -47.37 -23.41
CA ASN A 448 -29.47 -47.72 -23.92
C ASN A 448 -28.78 -48.88 -23.17
N SER A 449 -29.30 -49.30 -22.02
CA SER A 449 -28.76 -50.46 -21.28
C SER A 449 -29.37 -51.80 -21.74
N ASN A 450 -30.43 -51.80 -22.57
CA ASN A 450 -31.06 -53.01 -23.07
C ASN A 450 -30.65 -53.40 -24.51
N GLU A 451 -29.88 -52.57 -25.22
CA GLU A 451 -29.42 -52.89 -26.58
C GLU A 451 -28.01 -53.52 -26.67
N THR A 452 -27.31 -53.70 -25.52
CA THR A 452 -25.96 -54.32 -25.48
C THR A 452 -25.93 -55.71 -24.85
N ALA A 453 -27.09 -56.37 -24.66
CA ALA A 453 -27.18 -57.77 -24.21
C ALA A 453 -28.09 -58.57 -25.16
N GLY A 454 -27.59 -58.77 -26.39
CA GLY A 454 -28.16 -59.65 -27.37
C GLY A 454 -27.04 -60.21 -28.28
#